data_795a17574d5bebb08d4cbf48cbeafee5
#
_entry.id   795a17574d5bebb08d4cbf48cbeafee5
#
_cell.length_a   1.000
_cell.length_b   1.000
_cell.length_c   1.000
_cell.angle_alpha   90.00
_cell.angle_beta   90.00
_cell.angle_gamma   90.00
#
_symmetry.space_group_name_H-M   'P 1'
#
loop_
_entity.id
_entity.type
_entity.pdbx_description
1 polymer ?
#
loop_
_entity_poly.entity_id
_entity_poly.type
_entity_poly.pdbx_seq_one_letter_code
_entity_poly.pdbx_strand_id
1 'polypeptide(L)'
;MPTLVLVRHGQSLWNLENRFTGWVDVPLTETGIAEARRAGELLKGFRFDVAYTSVLSRAQETLQIILETMGAQMPVIRDQALNERHYGDLQGLNKEETAKRYGAEQVKLWRRSFDVPPPNGESLELTAKRTLPFYDRCIAGDLRLGKNVLVVAHGNSNRSIVMQLDRLSGEQVIALELATGAPLVYEMAQDGTTVKSKRILG
;
A
#
# COMPACT_ATOMS: atom_id res chain seq x y z
N MET A 1 -4.76 -18.06 -14.94
CA MET A 1 -4.33 -17.79 -13.54
C MET A 1 -4.67 -16.35 -13.26
N PRO A 2 -5.30 -16.03 -12.14
CA PRO A 2 -5.61 -14.66 -11.79
C PRO A 2 -4.33 -13.88 -11.44
N THR A 3 -4.33 -12.60 -11.73
CA THR A 3 -3.22 -11.69 -11.46
C THR A 3 -3.63 -10.71 -10.37
N LEU A 4 -2.78 -10.53 -9.37
CA LEU A 4 -2.87 -9.47 -8.37
C LEU A 4 -1.75 -8.47 -8.60
N VAL A 5 -2.09 -7.19 -8.70
CA VAL A 5 -1.10 -6.12 -8.76
C VAL A 5 -1.29 -5.20 -7.55
N LEU A 6 -0.21 -5.02 -6.80
CA LEU A 6 -0.16 -4.06 -5.69
C LEU A 6 0.66 -2.84 -6.13
N VAL A 7 0.12 -1.65 -5.92
CA VAL A 7 0.82 -0.38 -6.17
C VAL A 7 0.73 0.48 -4.91
N ARG A 8 1.86 0.98 -4.45
CA ARG A 8 1.88 2.03 -3.44
C ARG A 8 1.58 3.37 -4.12
N HIS A 9 0.74 4.21 -3.51
CA HIS A 9 0.44 5.55 -4.02
C HIS A 9 1.72 6.33 -4.36
N GLY A 10 1.64 7.26 -5.29
CA GLY A 10 2.72 8.17 -5.65
C GLY A 10 3.18 9.05 -4.50
N GLN A 11 4.34 9.68 -4.63
CA GLN A 11 4.88 10.58 -3.61
C GLN A 11 3.84 11.62 -3.19
N SER A 12 3.56 11.71 -1.89
CA SER A 12 2.69 12.75 -1.32
C SER A 12 3.52 13.91 -0.76
N LEU A 13 2.86 15.05 -0.51
CA LEU A 13 3.49 16.24 0.07
C LEU A 13 4.25 15.91 1.36
N TRP A 14 3.65 15.13 2.27
CA TRP A 14 4.32 14.77 3.53
C TRP A 14 5.39 13.66 3.38
N ASN A 15 5.38 12.90 2.28
CA ASN A 15 6.55 12.09 1.94
C ASN A 15 7.75 13.00 1.59
N LEU A 16 7.51 14.04 0.76
CA LEU A 16 8.54 15.01 0.37
C LEU A 16 9.07 15.79 1.59
N GLU A 17 8.18 16.23 2.49
CA GLU A 17 8.52 16.97 3.71
C GLU A 17 9.06 16.10 4.84
N ASN A 18 9.23 14.80 4.63
CA ASN A 18 9.69 13.83 5.65
C ASN A 18 8.84 13.85 6.93
N ARG A 19 7.50 13.92 6.77
CA ARG A 19 6.55 13.89 7.89
C ARG A 19 5.87 12.53 8.03
N PHE A 20 5.38 12.25 9.24
CA PHE A 20 4.45 11.14 9.49
C PHE A 20 3.08 11.46 8.90
N THR A 21 2.60 10.69 7.94
CA THR A 21 1.32 10.98 7.27
C THR A 21 0.15 10.26 7.93
N GLY A 22 0.19 8.94 7.95
CA GLY A 22 -0.90 8.13 8.50
C GLY A 22 -2.23 8.37 7.78
N TRP A 23 -3.27 8.71 8.51
CA TRP A 23 -4.63 8.91 7.99
C TRP A 23 -4.96 10.37 7.65
N VAL A 24 -4.02 11.29 7.84
CA VAL A 24 -4.22 12.67 7.40
C VAL A 24 -4.22 12.70 5.86
N ASP A 25 -5.18 13.38 5.29
CA ASP A 25 -5.32 13.52 3.85
C ASP A 25 -4.40 14.63 3.34
N VAL A 26 -3.45 14.24 2.48
CA VAL A 26 -2.49 15.16 1.85
C VAL A 26 -2.39 14.84 0.36
N PRO A 27 -2.19 15.88 -0.50
CA PRO A 27 -2.15 15.69 -1.95
C PRO A 27 -0.88 14.94 -2.41
N LEU A 28 -0.94 14.43 -3.63
CA LEU A 28 0.24 14.02 -4.37
C LEU A 28 1.10 15.23 -4.75
N THR A 29 2.40 15.02 -4.87
CA THR A 29 3.31 15.98 -5.52
C THR A 29 3.30 15.77 -7.04
N GLU A 30 3.90 16.69 -7.80
CA GLU A 30 4.12 16.50 -9.24
C GLU A 30 4.89 15.19 -9.54
N THR A 31 5.88 14.87 -8.71
CA THR A 31 6.60 13.58 -8.78
C THR A 31 5.64 12.41 -8.57
N GLY A 32 4.76 12.47 -7.57
CA GLY A 32 3.77 11.43 -7.30
C GLY A 32 2.79 11.23 -8.44
N ILE A 33 2.37 12.31 -9.10
CA ILE A 33 1.53 12.26 -10.32
C ILE A 33 2.29 11.61 -11.48
N ALA A 34 3.58 11.94 -11.67
CA ALA A 34 4.42 11.33 -12.69
C ALA A 34 4.64 9.82 -12.43
N GLU A 35 4.86 9.43 -11.16
CA GLU A 35 4.96 8.03 -10.74
C GLU A 35 3.66 7.26 -11.04
N ALA A 36 2.50 7.85 -10.77
CA ALA A 36 1.20 7.24 -11.07
C ALA A 36 0.99 7.06 -12.58
N ARG A 37 1.36 8.04 -13.40
CA ARG A 37 1.33 7.91 -14.87
C ARG A 37 2.27 6.80 -15.35
N ARG A 38 3.49 6.76 -14.85
CA ARG A 38 4.44 5.69 -15.19
C ARG A 38 3.88 4.30 -14.83
N ALA A 39 3.28 4.16 -13.65
CA ALA A 39 2.61 2.91 -13.27
C ALA A 39 1.52 2.53 -14.29
N GLY A 40 0.69 3.49 -14.72
CA GLY A 40 -0.33 3.28 -15.75
C GLY A 40 0.27 2.81 -17.09
N GLU A 41 1.38 3.41 -17.54
CA GLU A 41 2.08 2.98 -18.75
C GLU A 41 2.58 1.53 -18.64
N LEU A 42 3.20 1.16 -17.50
CA LEU A 42 3.69 -0.19 -17.24
C LEU A 42 2.55 -1.23 -17.20
N LEU A 43 1.34 -0.80 -16.86
CA LEU A 43 0.17 -1.66 -16.73
C LEU A 43 -0.73 -1.72 -17.97
N LYS A 44 -0.43 -0.98 -19.06
CA LYS A 44 -1.25 -0.96 -20.29
C LYS A 44 -1.54 -2.31 -20.91
N GLY A 45 -0.66 -3.29 -20.73
CA GLY A 45 -0.87 -4.66 -21.23
C GLY A 45 -1.73 -5.56 -20.33
N PHE A 46 -2.09 -5.09 -19.13
CA PHE A 46 -2.89 -5.84 -18.16
C PHE A 46 -4.38 -5.57 -18.36
N ARG A 47 -5.20 -6.59 -18.07
CA ARG A 47 -6.66 -6.45 -17.96
C ARG A 47 -7.07 -6.75 -16.54
N PHE A 48 -7.70 -5.80 -15.89
CA PHE A 48 -8.23 -5.95 -14.54
C PHE A 48 -9.76 -5.97 -14.57
N ASP A 49 -10.33 -6.78 -13.69
CA ASP A 49 -11.78 -6.90 -13.53
C ASP A 49 -12.33 -6.01 -12.40
N VAL A 50 -11.47 -5.66 -11.45
CA VAL A 50 -11.80 -4.85 -10.29
C VAL A 50 -10.55 -4.17 -9.73
N ALA A 51 -10.74 -2.97 -9.19
CA ALA A 51 -9.69 -2.26 -8.45
C ALA A 51 -10.13 -1.99 -7.01
N TYR A 52 -9.17 -2.06 -6.09
CA TYR A 52 -9.33 -1.75 -4.68
C TYR A 52 -8.42 -0.59 -4.28
N THR A 53 -8.92 0.30 -3.44
CA THR A 53 -8.11 1.40 -2.89
C THR A 53 -8.60 1.78 -1.49
N SER A 54 -7.82 2.61 -0.79
CA SER A 54 -8.21 3.13 0.51
C SER A 54 -9.20 4.30 0.40
N VAL A 55 -9.62 4.82 1.55
CA VAL A 55 -10.45 6.04 1.59
C VAL A 55 -9.61 7.33 1.59
N LEU A 56 -8.29 7.24 1.54
CA LEU A 56 -7.39 8.40 1.53
C LEU A 56 -7.15 8.89 0.09
N SER A 57 -7.22 10.22 -0.10
CA SER A 57 -7.23 10.87 -1.43
C SER A 57 -6.01 10.50 -2.27
N ARG A 58 -4.80 10.48 -1.70
CA ARG A 58 -3.56 10.18 -2.44
C ARG A 58 -3.55 8.80 -3.11
N ALA A 59 -4.18 7.80 -2.49
CA ALA A 59 -4.31 6.47 -3.09
C ALA A 59 -5.39 6.45 -4.17
N GLN A 60 -6.52 7.13 -3.95
CA GLN A 60 -7.60 7.26 -4.92
C GLN A 60 -7.14 8.02 -6.16
N GLU A 61 -6.43 9.14 -5.98
CA GLU A 61 -5.87 9.95 -7.07
C GLU A 61 -4.83 9.16 -7.87
N THR A 62 -3.93 8.42 -7.18
CA THR A 62 -2.98 7.53 -7.85
C THR A 62 -3.71 6.49 -8.71
N LEU A 63 -4.75 5.84 -8.17
CA LEU A 63 -5.54 4.87 -8.93
C LEU A 63 -6.23 5.51 -10.13
N GLN A 64 -6.84 6.67 -9.95
CA GLN A 64 -7.50 7.38 -11.04
C GLN A 64 -6.52 7.68 -12.18
N ILE A 65 -5.33 8.22 -11.89
CA ILE A 65 -4.30 8.52 -12.89
C ILE A 65 -3.84 7.23 -13.60
N ILE A 66 -3.67 6.13 -12.87
CA ILE A 66 -3.33 4.83 -13.46
C ILE A 66 -4.40 4.40 -14.46
N LEU A 67 -5.68 4.42 -14.07
CA LEU A 67 -6.79 3.99 -14.93
C LEU A 67 -6.94 4.88 -16.16
N GLU A 68 -6.83 6.19 -16.02
CA GLU A 68 -6.85 7.15 -17.13
C GLU A 68 -5.69 6.87 -18.11
N THR A 69 -4.48 6.64 -17.60
CA THR A 69 -3.30 6.35 -18.42
C THR A 69 -3.42 5.02 -19.15
N MET A 70 -3.99 4.01 -18.51
CA MET A 70 -4.28 2.71 -19.13
C MET A 70 -5.42 2.79 -20.17
N GLY A 71 -6.28 3.80 -20.10
CA GLY A 71 -7.54 3.85 -20.84
C GLY A 71 -8.54 2.78 -20.37
N ALA A 72 -8.49 2.41 -19.08
CA ALA A 72 -9.26 1.32 -18.51
C ALA A 72 -10.38 1.83 -17.61
N GLN A 73 -11.50 1.10 -17.61
CA GLN A 73 -12.63 1.33 -16.71
C GLN A 73 -13.02 0.01 -16.06
N MET A 74 -13.23 0.03 -14.74
CA MET A 74 -13.65 -1.14 -13.96
C MET A 74 -14.31 -0.70 -12.66
N PRO A 75 -15.03 -1.57 -11.95
CA PRO A 75 -15.50 -1.29 -10.60
C PRO A 75 -14.35 -0.95 -9.66
N VAL A 76 -14.50 0.13 -8.88
CA VAL A 76 -13.53 0.55 -7.87
C VAL A 76 -14.16 0.44 -6.49
N ILE A 77 -13.56 -0.35 -5.63
CA ILE A 77 -13.97 -0.56 -4.24
C ILE A 77 -13.03 0.20 -3.32
N ARG A 78 -13.59 1.07 -2.48
CA ARG A 78 -12.87 1.86 -1.48
C ARG A 78 -13.17 1.31 -0.09
N ASP A 79 -12.12 1.03 0.67
CA ASP A 79 -12.30 0.55 2.05
C ASP A 79 -11.18 1.06 2.98
N GLN A 80 -11.58 1.45 4.19
CA GLN A 80 -10.68 1.92 5.25
C GLN A 80 -9.68 0.85 5.69
N ALA A 81 -9.99 -0.43 5.51
CA ALA A 81 -9.07 -1.53 5.79
C ALA A 81 -7.76 -1.43 4.98
N LEU A 82 -7.77 -0.74 3.84
CA LEU A 82 -6.59 -0.49 3.01
C LEU A 82 -5.87 0.82 3.34
N ASN A 83 -6.32 1.60 4.33
CA ASN A 83 -5.63 2.83 4.74
C ASN A 83 -4.19 2.55 5.17
N GLU A 84 -3.37 3.61 5.12
CA GLU A 84 -2.03 3.60 5.72
C GLU A 84 -2.10 3.31 7.23
N ARG A 85 -1.00 2.84 7.79
CA ARG A 85 -0.84 2.74 9.25
C ARG A 85 -1.14 4.09 9.90
N HIS A 86 -1.98 4.07 10.93
CA HIS A 86 -2.28 5.26 11.71
C HIS A 86 -1.10 5.59 12.62
N TYR A 87 -0.52 6.77 12.46
CA TYR A 87 0.64 7.16 13.25
C TYR A 87 0.29 7.88 14.56
N GLY A 88 -1.00 7.93 14.94
CA GLY A 88 -1.46 8.53 16.20
C GLY A 88 -0.98 9.96 16.36
N ASP A 89 -0.41 10.24 17.53
CA ASP A 89 0.06 11.59 17.90
C ASP A 89 1.27 12.06 17.08
N LEU A 90 1.89 11.18 16.29
CA LEU A 90 3.01 11.55 15.42
C LEU A 90 2.56 12.14 14.09
N GLN A 91 1.27 12.02 13.72
CA GLN A 91 0.77 12.50 12.43
C GLN A 91 1.04 14.02 12.27
N GLY A 92 1.64 14.39 11.14
CA GLY A 92 2.05 15.77 10.81
C GLY A 92 3.42 16.18 11.35
N LEU A 93 4.00 15.42 12.29
CA LEU A 93 5.32 15.75 12.81
C LEU A 93 6.42 15.39 11.80
N ASN A 94 7.45 16.23 11.71
CA ASN A 94 8.67 15.92 10.95
C ASN A 94 9.43 14.80 11.66
N LYS A 95 9.91 13.82 10.90
CA LYS A 95 10.54 12.61 11.46
C LYS A 95 11.85 12.89 12.16
N GLU A 96 12.65 13.83 11.66
CA GLU A 96 13.95 14.20 12.26
C GLU A 96 13.76 15.03 13.54
N GLU A 97 12.84 15.99 13.52
CA GLU A 97 12.48 16.77 14.71
C GLU A 97 11.87 15.89 15.80
N THR A 98 11.05 14.92 15.41
CA THR A 98 10.49 13.93 16.33
C THR A 98 11.58 13.08 16.97
N ALA A 99 12.60 12.66 16.18
CA ALA A 99 13.75 11.92 16.70
C ALA A 99 14.60 12.75 17.68
N LYS A 100 14.75 14.05 17.43
CA LYS A 100 15.42 14.95 18.38
C LYS A 100 14.64 15.11 19.69
N ARG A 101 13.29 15.12 19.61
CA ARG A 101 12.41 15.34 20.77
C ARG A 101 12.24 14.09 21.63
N TYR A 102 12.03 12.92 21.03
CA TYR A 102 11.71 11.67 21.72
C TYR A 102 12.86 10.67 21.79
N GLY A 103 14.00 11.00 21.18
CA GLY A 103 15.14 10.11 21.02
C GLY A 103 15.05 9.26 19.75
N ALA A 104 16.20 9.12 19.07
CA ALA A 104 16.28 8.43 17.79
C ALA A 104 15.87 6.95 17.88
N GLU A 105 16.28 6.24 18.95
CA GLU A 105 15.95 4.82 19.16
C GLU A 105 14.45 4.63 19.38
N GLN A 106 13.80 5.48 20.17
CA GLN A 106 12.36 5.39 20.39
C GLN A 106 11.58 5.64 19.10
N VAL A 107 11.94 6.64 18.30
CA VAL A 107 11.31 6.94 17.01
C VAL A 107 11.58 5.83 16.00
N LYS A 108 12.76 5.22 16.03
CA LYS A 108 13.08 4.05 15.22
C LYS A 108 12.17 2.86 15.58
N LEU A 109 11.93 2.59 16.86
CA LEU A 109 10.98 1.56 17.31
C LEU A 109 9.57 1.83 16.76
N TRP A 110 9.04 3.04 16.89
CA TRP A 110 7.73 3.40 16.35
C TRP A 110 7.64 3.27 14.82
N ARG A 111 8.74 3.48 14.10
CA ARG A 111 8.79 3.43 12.63
C ARG A 111 9.08 2.04 12.07
N ARG A 112 9.92 1.26 12.75
CA ARG A 112 10.59 0.07 12.22
C ARG A 112 10.43 -1.16 13.09
N SER A 113 9.57 -1.18 14.10
CA SER A 113 9.17 -2.42 14.76
C SER A 113 7.88 -2.96 14.17
N PHE A 114 7.66 -4.26 14.33
CA PHE A 114 6.44 -4.92 13.87
C PHE A 114 5.27 -4.65 14.81
N ASP A 115 5.50 -4.68 16.11
CA ASP A 115 4.49 -4.75 17.17
C ASP A 115 4.42 -3.53 18.09
N VAL A 116 5.41 -2.60 18.05
CA VAL A 116 5.41 -1.39 18.90
C VAL A 116 4.69 -0.23 18.21
N PRO A 117 3.48 0.17 18.68
CA PRO A 117 2.77 1.30 18.11
C PRO A 117 3.31 2.64 18.63
N PRO A 118 3.20 3.72 17.84
CA PRO A 118 3.33 5.06 18.39
C PRO A 118 2.14 5.40 19.31
N PRO A 119 2.23 6.45 20.17
CA PRO A 119 1.13 6.85 21.01
C PRO A 119 -0.16 7.09 20.22
N ASN A 120 -1.25 6.47 20.64
CA ASN A 120 -2.57 6.53 19.99
C ASN A 120 -2.59 6.09 18.51
N GLY A 121 -1.60 5.31 18.06
CA GLY A 121 -1.48 4.86 16.70
C GLY A 121 -1.43 3.33 16.54
N GLU A 122 -1.10 2.90 15.34
CA GLU A 122 -0.99 1.49 14.97
C GLU A 122 0.49 1.06 14.83
N SER A 123 0.78 -0.17 15.24
CA SER A 123 1.95 -0.92 14.77
C SER A 123 1.64 -1.49 13.37
N LEU A 124 2.65 -2.08 12.71
CA LEU A 124 2.41 -2.83 11.47
C LEU A 124 1.53 -4.06 11.73
N GLU A 125 1.68 -4.71 12.88
CA GLU A 125 0.82 -5.81 13.31
C GLU A 125 -0.65 -5.39 13.40
N LEU A 126 -0.94 -4.23 14.01
CA LEU A 126 -2.31 -3.70 14.11
C LEU A 126 -2.87 -3.31 12.72
N THR A 127 -2.05 -2.74 11.85
CA THR A 127 -2.42 -2.50 10.45
C THR A 127 -2.80 -3.82 9.75
N ALA A 128 -1.99 -4.86 9.93
CA ALA A 128 -2.25 -6.19 9.34
C ALA A 128 -3.55 -6.81 9.90
N LYS A 129 -3.84 -6.64 11.19
CA LYS A 129 -5.08 -7.15 11.82
C LYS A 129 -6.37 -6.61 11.20
N ARG A 130 -6.35 -5.43 10.55
CA ARG A 130 -7.52 -4.91 9.81
C ARG A 130 -7.42 -5.15 8.30
N THR A 131 -6.22 -5.12 7.75
CA THR A 131 -6.01 -5.28 6.29
C THR A 131 -6.22 -6.72 5.85
N LEU A 132 -5.68 -7.70 6.57
CA LEU A 132 -5.69 -9.10 6.14
C LEU A 132 -7.09 -9.74 6.13
N PRO A 133 -7.97 -9.53 7.12
CA PRO A 133 -9.35 -10.02 7.02
C PRO A 133 -10.12 -9.45 5.82
N PHE A 134 -9.86 -8.19 5.45
CA PHE A 134 -10.43 -7.59 4.24
C PHE A 134 -9.84 -8.20 2.98
N TYR A 135 -8.53 -8.38 2.92
CA TYR A 135 -7.86 -9.07 1.82
C TYR A 135 -8.46 -10.47 1.60
N ASP A 136 -8.55 -11.28 2.64
CA ASP A 136 -9.03 -12.68 2.53
C ASP A 136 -10.48 -12.77 2.07
N ARG A 137 -11.33 -11.88 2.58
CA ARG A 137 -12.75 -11.86 2.24
C ARG A 137 -13.01 -11.31 0.85
N CYS A 138 -12.44 -10.15 0.51
CA CYS A 138 -12.78 -9.40 -0.70
C CYS A 138 -11.78 -9.67 -1.83
N ILE A 139 -10.50 -9.37 -1.64
CA ILE A 139 -9.49 -9.42 -2.70
C ILE A 139 -9.19 -10.87 -3.10
N ALA A 140 -8.88 -11.73 -2.12
CA ALA A 140 -8.69 -13.16 -2.39
C ALA A 140 -9.98 -13.84 -2.83
N GLY A 141 -11.14 -13.32 -2.41
CA GLY A 141 -12.46 -13.73 -2.92
C GLY A 141 -12.57 -13.54 -4.42
N ASP A 142 -12.25 -12.37 -4.93
CA ASP A 142 -12.26 -12.06 -6.36
C ASP A 142 -11.21 -12.87 -7.14
N LEU A 143 -10.01 -13.05 -6.58
CA LEU A 143 -8.97 -13.90 -7.18
C LEU A 143 -9.45 -15.37 -7.32
N ARG A 144 -10.16 -15.92 -6.32
CA ARG A 144 -10.76 -17.26 -6.38
C ARG A 144 -11.82 -17.38 -7.48
N LEU A 145 -12.50 -16.29 -7.82
CA LEU A 145 -13.42 -16.22 -8.97
C LEU A 145 -12.72 -16.08 -10.32
N GLY A 146 -11.37 -16.10 -10.34
CA GLY A 146 -10.57 -15.97 -11.55
C GLY A 146 -10.36 -14.54 -12.03
N LYS A 147 -10.77 -13.53 -11.24
CA LYS A 147 -10.61 -12.12 -11.60
C LYS A 147 -9.18 -11.64 -11.43
N ASN A 148 -8.75 -10.74 -12.29
CA ASN A 148 -7.52 -9.97 -12.15
C ASN A 148 -7.81 -8.73 -11.31
N VAL A 149 -7.00 -8.50 -10.29
CA VAL A 149 -7.23 -7.47 -9.26
C VAL A 149 -6.08 -6.46 -9.23
N LEU A 150 -6.44 -5.19 -9.26
CA LEU A 150 -5.51 -4.07 -9.01
C LEU A 150 -5.77 -3.51 -7.60
N VAL A 151 -4.73 -3.37 -6.78
CA VAL A 151 -4.80 -2.72 -5.47
C VAL A 151 -3.86 -1.52 -5.47
N VAL A 152 -4.40 -0.33 -5.26
CA VAL A 152 -3.61 0.89 -5.08
C VAL A 152 -3.83 1.40 -3.67
N ALA A 153 -2.81 1.27 -2.82
CA ALA A 153 -2.91 1.56 -1.41
C ALA A 153 -1.61 2.17 -0.84
N HIS A 154 -1.18 1.78 0.34
CA HIS A 154 -0.11 2.46 1.07
C HIS A 154 1.04 1.51 1.42
N GLY A 155 2.14 2.09 1.94
CA GLY A 155 3.31 1.32 2.30
C GLY A 155 3.01 0.19 3.30
N ASN A 156 2.33 0.50 4.40
CA ASN A 156 2.11 -0.51 5.45
C ASN A 156 0.91 -1.44 5.17
N SER A 157 -0.17 -0.97 4.55
CA SER A 157 -1.25 -1.87 4.13
C SER A 157 -0.79 -2.87 3.07
N ASN A 158 -0.03 -2.42 2.06
CA ASN A 158 0.55 -3.32 1.06
C ASN A 158 1.59 -4.27 1.67
N ARG A 159 2.44 -3.81 2.63
CA ARG A 159 3.35 -4.70 3.38
C ARG A 159 2.61 -5.81 4.11
N SER A 160 1.45 -5.51 4.68
CA SER A 160 0.62 -6.53 5.35
C SER A 160 0.18 -7.63 4.37
N ILE A 161 -0.25 -7.25 3.16
CA ILE A 161 -0.62 -8.20 2.11
C ILE A 161 0.60 -9.01 1.64
N VAL A 162 1.73 -8.34 1.37
CA VAL A 162 2.98 -9.00 0.96
C VAL A 162 3.48 -9.97 2.03
N MET A 163 3.38 -9.58 3.32
CA MET A 163 3.75 -10.45 4.44
C MET A 163 3.00 -11.78 4.40
N GLN A 164 1.68 -11.73 4.17
CA GLN A 164 0.87 -12.95 4.07
C GLN A 164 1.21 -13.77 2.82
N LEU A 165 1.32 -13.13 1.66
CA LEU A 165 1.58 -13.80 0.38
C LEU A 165 2.96 -14.44 0.32
N ASP A 166 3.97 -13.73 0.78
CA ASP A 166 5.38 -14.17 0.75
C ASP A 166 5.77 -14.94 2.03
N ARG A 167 4.85 -15.09 3.00
CA ARG A 167 5.08 -15.76 4.30
C ARG A 167 6.25 -15.15 5.07
N LEU A 168 6.33 -13.83 5.10
CA LEU A 168 7.41 -13.11 5.78
C LEU A 168 7.19 -13.07 7.29
N SER A 169 8.30 -13.14 8.03
CA SER A 169 8.29 -12.83 9.46
C SER A 169 8.10 -11.33 9.72
N GLY A 170 7.82 -10.96 10.98
CA GLY A 170 7.75 -9.55 11.39
C GLY A 170 9.05 -8.79 11.08
N GLU A 171 10.22 -9.41 11.31
CA GLU A 171 11.52 -8.82 10.99
C GLU A 171 11.72 -8.61 9.49
N GLN A 172 11.32 -9.58 8.68
CA GLN A 172 11.44 -9.50 7.23
C GLN A 172 10.53 -8.42 6.63
N VAL A 173 9.29 -8.32 7.11
CA VAL A 173 8.33 -7.34 6.56
C VAL A 173 8.68 -5.90 6.91
N ILE A 174 9.27 -5.62 8.08
CA ILE A 174 9.72 -4.26 8.42
C ILE A 174 10.93 -3.81 7.58
N ALA A 175 11.72 -4.74 7.08
CA ALA A 175 12.86 -4.46 6.19
C ALA A 175 12.42 -4.30 4.71
N LEU A 176 11.20 -4.73 4.37
CA LEU A 176 10.69 -4.65 3.01
C LEU A 176 10.46 -3.18 2.60
N GLU A 177 11.06 -2.78 1.49
CA GLU A 177 10.80 -1.48 0.87
C GLU A 177 9.85 -1.65 -0.34
N LEU A 178 8.80 -0.83 -0.36
CA LEU A 178 7.87 -0.72 -1.49
C LEU A 178 7.98 0.69 -2.06
N ALA A 179 8.54 0.82 -3.24
CA ALA A 179 8.68 2.12 -3.91
C ALA A 179 7.31 2.69 -4.30
N THR A 180 7.17 4.01 -4.26
CA THR A 180 5.99 4.72 -4.73
C THR A 180 5.79 4.50 -6.23
N GLY A 181 4.56 4.24 -6.66
CA GLY A 181 4.21 4.05 -8.07
C GLY A 181 4.81 2.81 -8.76
N ALA A 182 5.51 1.92 -8.05
CA ALA A 182 6.07 0.71 -8.64
C ALA A 182 5.07 -0.47 -8.54
N PRO A 183 4.58 -1.01 -9.67
CA PRO A 183 3.66 -2.14 -9.63
C PRO A 183 4.37 -3.43 -9.24
N LEU A 184 3.89 -4.08 -8.20
CA LEU A 184 4.29 -5.41 -7.76
C LEU A 184 3.25 -6.43 -8.23
N VAL A 185 3.64 -7.29 -9.15
CA VAL A 185 2.77 -8.25 -9.84
C VAL A 185 2.93 -9.63 -9.24
N TYR A 186 1.80 -10.23 -8.85
CA TYR A 186 1.69 -11.62 -8.45
C TYR A 186 0.82 -12.40 -9.44
N GLU A 187 1.33 -13.50 -9.96
CA GLU A 187 0.51 -14.53 -10.61
C GLU A 187 0.04 -15.50 -9.53
N MET A 188 -1.26 -15.62 -9.39
CA MET A 188 -1.87 -16.40 -8.31
C MET A 188 -2.41 -17.74 -8.81
N ALA A 189 -2.39 -18.76 -7.97
CA ALA A 189 -3.19 -19.95 -8.21
C ALA A 189 -4.69 -19.63 -8.07
N GLN A 190 -5.53 -20.55 -8.51
CA GLN A 190 -6.99 -20.37 -8.49
C GLN A 190 -7.58 -20.34 -7.06
N ASP A 191 -6.80 -20.74 -6.05
CA ASP A 191 -7.20 -20.64 -4.64
C ASP A 191 -7.18 -19.19 -4.12
N GLY A 192 -6.63 -18.24 -4.89
CA GLY A 192 -6.50 -16.82 -4.55
C GLY A 192 -5.48 -16.51 -3.44
N THR A 193 -4.70 -17.52 -3.00
CA THR A 193 -3.77 -17.38 -1.88
C THR A 193 -2.37 -17.90 -2.18
N THR A 194 -2.24 -18.88 -3.07
CA THR A 194 -0.94 -19.44 -3.46
C THR A 194 -0.28 -18.61 -4.55
N VAL A 195 0.90 -18.08 -4.26
CA VAL A 195 1.71 -17.33 -5.23
C VAL A 195 2.44 -18.31 -6.16
N LYS A 196 2.32 -18.11 -7.46
CA LYS A 196 3.03 -18.87 -8.50
C LYS A 196 4.28 -18.14 -9.00
N SER A 197 4.19 -16.84 -9.16
CA SER A 197 5.33 -15.99 -9.51
C SER A 197 5.13 -14.57 -8.98
N LYS A 198 6.22 -13.84 -8.86
CA LYS A 198 6.27 -12.46 -8.39
C LYS A 198 7.30 -11.68 -9.19
N ARG A 199 6.96 -10.46 -9.60
CA ARG A 199 7.89 -9.52 -10.23
C ARG A 199 7.50 -8.08 -9.95
N ILE A 200 8.48 -7.18 -9.99
CA ILE A 200 8.27 -5.73 -9.94
C ILE A 200 8.43 -5.20 -11.36
N LEU A 201 7.53 -4.31 -11.78
CA LEU A 201 7.64 -3.59 -13.05
C LEU A 201 8.35 -2.25 -12.82
N GLY A 202 9.29 -1.92 -13.69
CA GLY A 202 10.02 -0.65 -13.56
C GLY A 202 11.19 -0.51 -14.49
#